data_871fd49b80961bdacc7f381e960cbc8b
#
_entry.id   871fd49b80961bdacc7f381e960cbc8b
#
_cell.length_a   1.000
_cell.length_b   1.000
_cell.length_c   1.000
_cell.angle_alpha   90.00
_cell.angle_beta   90.00
_cell.angle_gamma   90.00
#
_symmetry.space_group_name_H-M   'P 1'
#
loop_
_entity.id
_entity.type
_entity.pdbx_description
1 polymer ?
#
loop_
_entity_poly.entity_id
_entity_poly.type
_entity_poly.pdbx_seq_one_letter_code
_entity_poly.pdbx_strand_id
1 'polypeptide(L)'
;VTPLRILIPGGSGQVGRLLARHFHERGDHVTVLARGHVGGPWKSQYWDGATLGSWTRAVDDTDVVINLAGRSVDCRYTPANRREILDSRVRSTRVLGEAIARSSHPPAVWMNASTATIYRHALDRPMDEPTGELGGKELNAPDTWRFSIDVATAWEKAFSESDTPRTRKVALRSAMVMSPSPGGVFDVLLRLVRFGLGGRAGSGKQFVSWIHDSDFIRAIEFLISRDNLSGAVNLASPNPLPNAEFMRALRRAWGMPIGLPATNWMLEFGAFFLRTETELILKSRQVVPTRLIENGFEFQFPTWEAAAHNLVERMRRNR
;
A
#
# COMPACT_ATOMS: atom_id res chain seq x y z
N VAL A 1 -9.31 22.62 14.49
CA VAL A 1 -8.35 21.53 14.76
C VAL A 1 -6.96 22.13 14.62
N THR A 2 -6.08 21.88 15.59
CA THR A 2 -4.68 22.35 15.52
C THR A 2 -3.98 21.63 14.36
N PRO A 3 -3.25 22.35 13.47
CA PRO A 3 -2.48 21.74 12.41
C PRO A 3 -1.47 20.72 12.95
N LEU A 4 -1.42 19.53 12.35
CA LEU A 4 -0.43 18.51 12.68
C LEU A 4 0.86 18.69 11.87
N ARG A 5 1.97 18.31 12.45
CA ARG A 5 3.27 18.21 11.77
C ARG A 5 3.47 16.76 11.35
N ILE A 6 3.45 16.52 10.05
CA ILE A 6 3.44 15.16 9.46
C ILE A 6 4.69 14.93 8.65
N LEU A 7 5.45 13.90 8.99
CA LEU A 7 6.62 13.44 8.27
C LEU A 7 6.29 12.22 7.41
N ILE A 8 6.58 12.30 6.10
CA ILE A 8 6.29 11.22 5.15
C ILE A 8 7.58 10.74 4.47
N PRO A 9 8.36 9.83 5.12
CA PRO A 9 9.47 9.16 4.46
C PRO A 9 8.98 8.32 3.28
N GLY A 10 9.62 8.45 2.11
CA GLY A 10 9.16 7.82 0.87
C GLY A 10 7.95 8.52 0.20
N GLY A 11 7.66 9.76 0.59
CA GLY A 11 6.52 10.52 0.09
C GLY A 11 6.58 10.90 -1.41
N SER A 12 7.66 10.55 -2.13
CA SER A 12 7.75 10.73 -3.58
C SER A 12 6.91 9.73 -4.38
N GLY A 13 6.51 8.60 -3.79
CA GLY A 13 5.65 7.60 -4.41
C GLY A 13 4.20 8.08 -4.58
N GLN A 14 3.39 7.31 -5.31
CA GLN A 14 1.98 7.65 -5.59
C GLN A 14 1.17 7.86 -4.31
N VAL A 15 1.21 6.89 -3.39
CA VAL A 15 0.48 6.97 -2.10
C VAL A 15 1.02 8.11 -1.23
N GLY A 16 2.34 8.32 -1.23
CA GLY A 16 2.96 9.40 -0.48
C GLY A 16 2.53 10.78 -0.96
N ARG A 17 2.46 10.99 -2.27
CA ARG A 17 1.95 12.25 -2.85
C ARG A 17 0.47 12.46 -2.60
N LEU A 18 -0.31 11.37 -2.60
CA LEU A 18 -1.73 11.39 -2.25
C LEU A 18 -1.94 11.91 -0.82
N LEU A 19 -1.22 11.35 0.14
CA LEU A 19 -1.28 11.76 1.54
C LEU A 19 -0.71 13.17 1.75
N ALA A 20 0.45 13.48 1.14
CA ALA A 20 1.07 14.79 1.27
C ALA A 20 0.17 15.92 0.78
N ARG A 21 -0.52 15.70 -0.35
CA ARG A 21 -1.50 16.66 -0.88
C ARG A 21 -2.68 16.83 0.07
N HIS A 22 -3.29 15.72 0.49
CA HIS A 22 -4.46 15.76 1.37
C HIS A 22 -4.19 16.49 2.68
N PHE A 23 -3.11 16.13 3.37
CA PHE A 23 -2.77 16.77 4.64
C PHE A 23 -2.39 18.24 4.47
N HIS A 24 -1.68 18.58 3.39
CA HIS A 24 -1.38 19.97 3.09
C HIS A 24 -2.65 20.80 2.81
N GLU A 25 -3.58 20.26 2.00
CA GLU A 25 -4.88 20.91 1.70
C GLU A 25 -5.75 21.05 2.95
N ARG A 26 -5.61 20.17 3.92
CA ARG A 26 -6.25 20.26 5.25
C ARG A 26 -5.63 21.36 6.13
N GLY A 27 -4.47 21.89 5.78
CA GLY A 27 -3.75 22.91 6.53
C GLY A 27 -2.64 22.39 7.44
N ASP A 28 -2.27 21.12 7.34
CA ASP A 28 -1.19 20.52 8.12
C ASP A 28 0.21 20.88 7.58
N HIS A 29 1.21 20.80 8.44
CA HIS A 29 2.62 21.01 8.09
C HIS A 29 3.24 19.70 7.61
N VAL A 30 3.33 19.50 6.30
CA VAL A 30 3.85 18.28 5.71
C VAL A 30 5.31 18.41 5.35
N THR A 31 6.14 17.46 5.78
CA THR A 31 7.52 17.28 5.33
C THR A 31 7.66 15.90 4.66
N VAL A 32 8.13 15.90 3.42
CA VAL A 32 8.40 14.68 2.66
C VAL A 32 9.91 14.39 2.67
N LEU A 33 10.28 13.15 3.05
CA LEU A 33 11.66 12.68 2.90
C LEU A 33 11.80 11.81 1.65
N ALA A 34 12.75 12.15 0.79
CA ALA A 34 13.02 11.42 -0.44
C ALA A 34 14.48 11.55 -0.90
N ARG A 35 14.92 10.66 -1.82
CA ARG A 35 16.26 10.67 -2.42
C ARG A 35 16.47 11.80 -3.45
N GLY A 36 15.46 12.59 -3.72
CA GLY A 36 15.51 13.73 -4.62
C GLY A 36 14.41 14.72 -4.27
N HIS A 37 14.43 15.88 -4.91
CA HIS A 37 13.38 16.89 -4.69
C HIS A 37 12.01 16.36 -5.11
N VAL A 38 11.01 16.54 -4.25
CA VAL A 38 9.62 16.17 -4.51
C VAL A 38 8.81 17.46 -4.67
N GLY A 39 8.39 17.73 -5.90
CA GLY A 39 7.56 18.90 -6.21
C GLY A 39 6.19 18.83 -5.49
N GLY A 40 5.75 20.00 -5.02
CA GLY A 40 4.49 20.19 -4.30
C GLY A 40 4.59 21.36 -3.33
N PRO A 41 3.48 21.74 -2.67
CA PRO A 41 3.46 22.86 -1.73
C PRO A 41 4.05 22.52 -0.34
N TRP A 42 4.39 21.29 -0.09
CA TRP A 42 4.99 20.76 1.14
C TRP A 42 6.51 20.94 1.17
N LYS A 43 7.10 20.80 2.37
CA LYS A 43 8.55 20.79 2.53
C LYS A 43 9.12 19.46 2.01
N SER A 44 10.16 19.53 1.18
CA SER A 44 10.91 18.35 0.69
C SER A 44 12.32 18.37 1.25
N GLN A 45 12.75 17.25 1.84
CA GLN A 45 14.09 17.11 2.42
C GLN A 45 14.75 15.82 1.92
N TYR A 46 16.05 15.93 1.63
CA TYR A 46 16.84 14.78 1.18
C TYR A 46 16.98 13.73 2.28
N TRP A 47 16.82 12.49 1.91
CA TRP A 47 17.02 11.30 2.72
C TRP A 47 17.42 10.11 1.86
N ASP A 48 18.51 9.42 2.20
CA ASP A 48 18.99 8.24 1.49
C ASP A 48 18.21 6.96 1.84
N GLY A 49 17.46 6.97 2.93
CA GLY A 49 16.72 5.81 3.46
C GLY A 49 17.59 4.80 4.20
N ALA A 50 18.84 5.15 4.54
CA ALA A 50 19.78 4.20 5.10
C ALA A 50 20.63 4.73 6.26
N THR A 51 20.93 6.03 6.28
CA THR A 51 21.82 6.63 7.28
C THR A 51 21.18 7.81 8.00
N LEU A 52 21.59 8.02 9.26
CA LEU A 52 21.26 9.24 10.00
C LEU A 52 21.91 10.45 9.33
N GLY A 53 21.23 11.59 9.38
CA GLY A 53 21.74 12.83 8.78
C GLY A 53 20.91 14.04 9.22
N SER A 54 21.02 15.14 8.49
CA SER A 54 20.32 16.40 8.84
C SER A 54 18.80 16.28 8.87
N TRP A 55 18.24 15.28 8.21
CA TRP A 55 16.80 14.99 8.19
C TRP A 55 16.24 14.57 9.56
N THR A 56 17.09 14.08 10.48
CA THR A 56 16.64 13.66 11.82
C THR A 56 16.03 14.80 12.62
N ARG A 57 16.43 16.04 12.37
CA ARG A 57 15.81 17.22 12.99
C ARG A 57 14.31 17.35 12.66
N ALA A 58 13.89 16.84 11.50
CA ALA A 58 12.47 16.85 11.15
C ALA A 58 11.65 15.87 12.00
N VAL A 59 12.28 14.90 12.67
CA VAL A 59 11.59 13.96 13.57
C VAL A 59 11.24 14.64 14.89
N ASP A 60 12.12 15.49 15.43
CA ASP A 60 11.92 16.19 16.72
C ASP A 60 10.70 17.12 16.70
N ASP A 61 10.34 17.62 15.52
CA ASP A 61 9.22 18.54 15.35
C ASP A 61 7.99 17.88 14.71
N THR A 62 7.86 16.58 14.82
CA THR A 62 6.81 15.80 14.14
C THR A 62 5.84 15.20 15.12
N ASP A 63 4.52 15.34 14.85
CA ASP A 63 3.46 14.69 15.61
C ASP A 63 3.16 13.27 15.08
N VAL A 64 3.24 13.12 13.74
CA VAL A 64 2.89 11.88 13.03
C VAL A 64 3.96 11.53 12.01
N VAL A 65 4.47 10.30 12.04
CA VAL A 65 5.33 9.72 11.00
C VAL A 65 4.57 8.69 10.21
N ILE A 66 4.57 8.80 8.87
CA ILE A 66 3.98 7.84 7.95
C ILE A 66 5.07 7.34 7.00
N ASN A 67 5.75 6.26 7.38
CA ASN A 67 6.83 5.70 6.58
C ASN A 67 6.29 4.86 5.42
N LEU A 68 6.52 5.32 4.20
CA LEU A 68 6.16 4.66 2.94
C LEU A 68 7.41 4.29 2.12
N ALA A 69 8.58 4.37 2.74
CA ALA A 69 9.84 4.14 2.04
C ALA A 69 10.00 2.67 1.63
N GLY A 70 10.33 2.47 0.37
CA GLY A 70 10.59 1.16 -0.22
C GLY A 70 10.73 1.26 -1.73
N ARG A 71 11.61 0.44 -2.29
CA ARG A 71 11.70 0.28 -3.74
C ARG A 71 10.40 -0.31 -4.30
N SER A 72 9.96 0.14 -5.48
CA SER A 72 8.84 -0.47 -6.18
C SER A 72 9.07 -1.96 -6.41
N VAL A 73 8.03 -2.75 -6.21
CA VAL A 73 7.98 -4.20 -6.53
C VAL A 73 7.59 -4.44 -7.99
N ASP A 74 7.24 -3.40 -8.73
CA ASP A 74 6.97 -3.47 -10.17
C ASP A 74 8.28 -3.60 -10.95
N CYS A 75 8.91 -4.74 -10.83
CA CYS A 75 10.14 -5.13 -11.49
C CYS A 75 10.32 -6.65 -11.45
N ARG A 76 11.16 -7.22 -12.34
CA ARG A 76 11.54 -8.64 -12.25
C ARG A 76 12.36 -8.91 -10.98
N TYR A 77 12.08 -10.01 -10.30
CA TYR A 77 12.73 -10.39 -9.04
C TYR A 77 14.10 -11.05 -9.27
N THR A 78 14.98 -10.33 -9.97
CA THR A 78 16.40 -10.72 -10.06
C THR A 78 17.07 -10.69 -8.68
N PRO A 79 18.19 -11.40 -8.45
CA PRO A 79 18.89 -11.35 -7.15
C PRO A 79 19.22 -9.93 -6.68
N ALA A 80 19.57 -9.01 -7.59
CA ALA A 80 19.86 -7.62 -7.29
C ALA A 80 18.56 -6.87 -6.86
N ASN A 81 17.48 -7.02 -7.64
CA ASN A 81 16.21 -6.39 -7.32
C ASN A 81 15.63 -6.90 -6.00
N ARG A 82 15.72 -8.20 -5.72
CA ARG A 82 15.29 -8.79 -4.43
C ARG A 82 16.03 -8.16 -3.25
N ARG A 83 17.36 -8.03 -3.34
CA ARG A 83 18.15 -7.37 -2.28
C ARG A 83 17.70 -5.93 -2.08
N GLU A 84 17.57 -5.16 -3.15
CA GLU A 84 17.15 -3.75 -3.02
C GLU A 84 15.71 -3.60 -2.50
N ILE A 85 14.78 -4.50 -2.89
CA ILE A 85 13.41 -4.50 -2.37
C ILE A 85 13.41 -4.74 -0.85
N LEU A 86 14.17 -5.73 -0.37
CA LEU A 86 14.29 -6.04 1.05
C LEU A 86 15.02 -4.92 1.80
N ASP A 87 16.22 -4.57 1.33
CA ASP A 87 17.11 -3.61 2.00
C ASP A 87 16.47 -2.22 2.12
N SER A 88 15.81 -1.74 1.06
CA SER A 88 15.17 -0.43 1.09
C SER A 88 14.08 -0.31 2.16
N ARG A 89 13.41 -1.41 2.49
CA ARG A 89 12.37 -1.46 3.53
C ARG A 89 12.95 -1.61 4.93
N VAL A 90 13.82 -2.58 5.10
CA VAL A 90 14.41 -2.90 6.41
C VAL A 90 15.31 -1.78 6.91
N ARG A 91 16.20 -1.27 6.03
CA ARG A 91 17.14 -0.18 6.42
C ARG A 91 16.41 1.12 6.71
N SER A 92 15.46 1.52 5.85
CA SER A 92 14.68 2.74 6.06
C SER A 92 13.89 2.70 7.36
N THR A 93 13.30 1.55 7.69
CA THR A 93 12.57 1.36 8.95
C THR A 93 13.49 1.43 10.15
N ARG A 94 14.65 0.77 10.12
CA ARG A 94 15.61 0.77 11.22
C ARG A 94 16.19 2.16 11.50
N VAL A 95 16.65 2.85 10.45
CA VAL A 95 17.25 4.20 10.63
C VAL A 95 16.21 5.23 11.10
N LEU A 96 14.95 5.06 10.67
CA LEU A 96 13.86 5.90 11.15
C LEU A 96 13.54 5.61 12.62
N GLY A 97 13.47 4.33 13.00
CA GLY A 97 13.31 3.92 14.40
C GLY A 97 14.41 4.44 15.30
N GLU A 98 15.67 4.40 14.83
CA GLU A 98 16.81 4.98 15.55
C GLU A 98 16.68 6.50 15.71
N ALA A 99 16.23 7.22 14.67
CA ALA A 99 16.00 8.66 14.75
C ALA A 99 14.87 8.99 15.74
N ILE A 100 13.78 8.23 15.74
CA ILE A 100 12.67 8.40 16.70
C ILE A 100 13.13 8.12 18.13
N ALA A 101 13.90 7.05 18.35
CA ALA A 101 14.43 6.69 19.68
C ALA A 101 15.36 7.77 20.27
N ARG A 102 16.11 8.45 19.40
CA ARG A 102 17.03 9.55 19.81
C ARG A 102 16.34 10.91 19.95
N SER A 103 15.08 11.03 19.50
CA SER A 103 14.35 12.29 19.55
C SER A 103 14.03 12.71 20.96
N SER A 104 14.25 13.99 21.28
CA SER A 104 13.83 14.59 22.55
C SER A 104 12.31 14.71 22.64
N HIS A 105 11.64 14.96 21.49
CA HIS A 105 10.19 15.07 21.32
C HIS A 105 9.72 14.08 20.24
N PRO A 106 9.66 12.77 20.55
CA PRO A 106 9.30 11.77 19.56
C PRO A 106 7.84 11.92 19.12
N PRO A 107 7.52 11.50 17.88
CA PRO A 107 6.15 11.54 17.36
C PRO A 107 5.21 10.70 18.23
N ALA A 108 3.97 11.17 18.37
CA ALA A 108 2.93 10.43 19.09
C ALA A 108 2.60 9.08 18.40
N VAL A 109 2.63 9.07 17.06
CA VAL A 109 2.38 7.86 16.28
C VAL A 109 3.34 7.71 15.12
N TRP A 110 3.84 6.48 14.95
CA TRP A 110 4.58 6.03 13.79
C TRP A 110 3.78 4.94 13.07
N MET A 111 3.32 5.27 11.88
CA MET A 111 2.71 4.34 10.94
C MET A 111 3.77 3.88 9.96
N ASN A 112 3.95 2.58 9.80
CA ASN A 112 4.88 2.00 8.86
C ASN A 112 4.15 1.20 7.79
N ALA A 113 4.43 1.46 6.53
CA ALA A 113 3.86 0.65 5.48
C ALA A 113 4.22 -0.83 5.66
N SER A 114 3.28 -1.68 5.37
CA SER A 114 3.36 -3.11 5.22
C SER A 114 2.48 -3.51 4.03
N THR A 115 2.11 -4.74 3.89
CA THR A 115 1.35 -5.21 2.74
C THR A 115 0.39 -6.34 3.10
N ALA A 116 -0.81 -6.32 2.52
CA ALA A 116 -1.76 -7.43 2.55
C ALA A 116 -1.20 -8.73 1.92
N THR A 117 -0.11 -8.64 1.16
CA THR A 117 0.60 -9.79 0.58
C THR A 117 1.23 -10.70 1.64
N ILE A 118 1.40 -10.22 2.88
CA ILE A 118 1.95 -11.01 3.99
C ILE A 118 1.10 -12.25 4.31
N TYR A 119 -0.20 -12.19 4.04
CA TYR A 119 -1.09 -13.32 4.25
C TYR A 119 -0.90 -14.42 3.21
N ARG A 120 -1.25 -15.65 3.57
CA ARG A 120 -1.20 -16.79 2.65
C ARG A 120 -2.12 -16.60 1.43
N HIS A 121 -1.87 -17.40 0.42
CA HIS A 121 -2.83 -17.56 -0.69
C HIS A 121 -4.12 -18.19 -0.15
N ALA A 122 -5.24 -17.47 -0.23
CA ALA A 122 -6.51 -17.89 0.35
C ALA A 122 -7.64 -17.87 -0.69
N LEU A 123 -8.30 -19.00 -0.85
CA LEU A 123 -9.55 -19.15 -1.63
C LEU A 123 -10.71 -19.62 -0.73
N ASP A 124 -10.39 -20.06 0.48
CA ASP A 124 -11.28 -20.73 1.44
C ASP A 124 -11.95 -19.75 2.41
N ARG A 125 -11.20 -18.78 2.94
CA ARG A 125 -11.72 -17.82 3.90
C ARG A 125 -10.99 -16.47 3.85
N PRO A 126 -11.63 -15.39 4.32
CA PRO A 126 -10.95 -14.09 4.49
C PRO A 126 -9.80 -14.17 5.51
N MET A 127 -8.79 -13.30 5.30
CA MET A 127 -7.69 -13.06 6.21
C MET A 127 -7.88 -11.70 6.89
N ASP A 128 -8.01 -11.71 8.20
CA ASP A 128 -8.11 -10.53 9.03
C ASP A 128 -6.89 -10.42 9.97
N GLU A 129 -6.85 -9.40 10.82
CA GLU A 129 -5.72 -9.19 11.72
C GLU A 129 -5.65 -10.23 12.86
N PRO A 130 -6.80 -10.61 13.52
CA PRO A 130 -6.76 -11.54 14.64
C PRO A 130 -6.57 -13.00 14.23
N THR A 131 -7.14 -13.46 13.11
CA THR A 131 -7.19 -14.86 12.73
C THR A 131 -6.49 -15.18 11.41
N GLY A 132 -6.01 -14.17 10.70
CA GLY A 132 -5.37 -14.30 9.40
C GLY A 132 -4.03 -15.02 9.49
N GLU A 133 -3.83 -15.99 8.61
CA GLU A 133 -2.61 -16.79 8.55
C GLU A 133 -1.56 -16.11 7.68
N LEU A 134 -0.35 -15.92 8.22
CA LEU A 134 0.78 -15.46 7.43
C LEU A 134 1.20 -16.56 6.45
N GLY A 135 1.55 -16.14 5.23
CA GLY A 135 1.98 -17.03 4.18
C GLY A 135 3.43 -17.52 4.33
N GLY A 136 3.93 -18.18 3.28
CA GLY A 136 5.32 -18.65 3.18
C GLY A 136 5.50 -20.13 3.55
N LYS A 137 4.47 -20.77 4.07
CA LYS A 137 4.48 -22.21 4.44
C LYS A 137 3.66 -23.08 3.48
N GLU A 138 3.04 -22.49 2.47
CA GLU A 138 2.21 -23.22 1.51
C GLU A 138 3.04 -24.16 0.67
N LEU A 139 2.60 -25.43 0.61
CA LEU A 139 3.19 -26.44 -0.26
C LEU A 139 3.06 -25.97 -1.73
N ASN A 140 4.15 -26.04 -2.47
CA ASN A 140 4.23 -25.65 -3.88
C ASN A 140 3.98 -24.15 -4.18
N ALA A 141 4.08 -23.25 -3.17
CA ALA A 141 4.06 -21.82 -3.44
C ALA A 141 5.24 -21.43 -4.36
N PRO A 142 4.98 -20.64 -5.42
CA PRO A 142 6.05 -20.11 -6.25
C PRO A 142 7.09 -19.34 -5.40
N ASP A 143 8.35 -19.43 -5.81
CA ASP A 143 9.46 -18.74 -5.12
C ASP A 143 9.25 -17.22 -4.99
N THR A 144 8.62 -16.61 -6.00
CA THR A 144 8.23 -15.18 -5.96
C THR A 144 7.27 -14.86 -4.83
N TRP A 145 6.31 -15.76 -4.53
CA TRP A 145 5.35 -15.56 -3.44
C TRP A 145 6.03 -15.65 -2.08
N ARG A 146 6.91 -16.66 -1.90
CA ARG A 146 7.72 -16.79 -0.67
C ARG A 146 8.56 -15.56 -0.45
N PHE A 147 9.27 -15.10 -1.48
CA PHE A 147 10.07 -13.88 -1.40
C PHE A 147 9.27 -12.67 -0.94
N SER A 148 8.08 -12.43 -1.49
CA SER A 148 7.24 -11.30 -1.10
C SER A 148 6.78 -11.37 0.35
N ILE A 149 6.52 -12.59 0.86
CA ILE A 149 6.15 -12.82 2.27
C ILE A 149 7.35 -12.61 3.18
N ASP A 150 8.54 -13.12 2.80
CA ASP A 150 9.78 -12.93 3.53
C ASP A 150 10.13 -11.43 3.67
N VAL A 151 9.96 -10.67 2.59
CA VAL A 151 10.14 -9.21 2.61
C VAL A 151 9.16 -8.55 3.57
N ALA A 152 7.87 -8.90 3.51
CA ALA A 152 6.85 -8.33 4.38
C ALA A 152 7.11 -8.65 5.85
N THR A 153 7.48 -9.89 6.15
CA THR A 153 7.80 -10.37 7.50
C THR A 153 9.04 -9.68 8.05
N ALA A 154 10.11 -9.57 7.26
CA ALA A 154 11.33 -8.86 7.67
C ALA A 154 11.08 -7.37 7.90
N TRP A 155 10.20 -6.77 7.10
CA TRP A 155 9.81 -5.37 7.23
C TRP A 155 9.05 -5.12 8.54
N GLU A 156 7.99 -5.91 8.81
CA GLU A 156 7.23 -5.81 10.07
C GLU A 156 8.10 -6.14 11.29
N LYS A 157 9.02 -7.10 11.16
CA LYS A 157 9.98 -7.42 12.22
C LYS A 157 10.88 -6.23 12.54
N ALA A 158 11.50 -5.60 11.53
CA ALA A 158 12.35 -4.42 11.74
C ALA A 158 11.57 -3.27 12.40
N PHE A 159 10.28 -3.11 12.08
CA PHE A 159 9.40 -2.12 12.68
C PHE A 159 9.05 -2.45 14.13
N SER A 160 8.64 -3.69 14.41
CA SER A 160 8.25 -4.11 15.77
C SER A 160 9.41 -4.10 16.74
N GLU A 161 10.62 -4.47 16.29
CA GLU A 161 11.85 -4.49 17.09
C GLU A 161 12.46 -3.11 17.35
N SER A 162 12.00 -2.06 16.67
CA SER A 162 12.48 -0.68 16.93
C SER A 162 12.11 -0.24 18.35
N ASP A 163 13.09 0.16 19.15
CA ASP A 163 12.89 0.61 20.53
C ASP A 163 12.41 2.07 20.55
N THR A 164 11.10 2.26 20.50
CA THR A 164 10.42 3.57 20.49
C THR A 164 9.27 3.60 21.48
N PRO A 165 9.55 3.48 22.81
CA PRO A 165 8.51 3.24 23.83
C PRO A 165 7.52 4.40 23.98
N ARG A 166 7.90 5.62 23.60
CA ARG A 166 7.05 6.82 23.66
C ARG A 166 6.24 7.07 22.38
N THR A 167 6.33 6.18 21.40
CA THR A 167 5.68 6.32 20.10
C THR A 167 4.77 5.12 19.84
N ARG A 168 3.48 5.36 19.63
CA ARG A 168 2.53 4.32 19.22
C ARG A 168 2.86 3.83 17.81
N LYS A 169 2.93 2.52 17.62
CA LYS A 169 3.33 1.88 16.37
C LYS A 169 2.14 1.22 15.66
N VAL A 170 1.95 1.51 14.36
CA VAL A 170 0.90 0.90 13.53
C VAL A 170 1.50 0.40 12.21
N ALA A 171 1.46 -0.91 11.97
CA ALA A 171 1.85 -1.52 10.71
C ALA A 171 0.67 -1.53 9.73
N LEU A 172 0.79 -0.80 8.62
CA LEU A 172 -0.26 -0.63 7.62
C LEU A 172 -0.23 -1.76 6.59
N ARG A 173 -0.94 -2.85 6.82
CA ARG A 173 -1.08 -3.95 5.86
C ARG A 173 -2.01 -3.55 4.71
N SER A 174 -1.48 -2.73 3.81
CA SER A 174 -2.27 -2.16 2.72
C SER A 174 -2.55 -3.17 1.61
N ALA A 175 -3.82 -3.24 1.20
CA ALA A 175 -4.24 -3.77 -0.09
C ALA A 175 -3.87 -2.80 -1.22
N MET A 176 -4.26 -3.10 -2.46
CA MET A 176 -4.01 -2.21 -3.60
C MET A 176 -4.80 -0.90 -3.44
N VAL A 177 -4.10 0.20 -3.29
CA VAL A 177 -4.73 1.53 -3.24
C VAL A 177 -5.13 1.95 -4.66
N MET A 178 -6.44 2.01 -4.89
CA MET A 178 -7.03 2.37 -6.17
C MET A 178 -7.23 3.88 -6.26
N SER A 179 -6.46 4.52 -7.12
CA SER A 179 -6.49 5.96 -7.34
C SER A 179 -6.42 6.27 -8.84
N PRO A 180 -7.10 7.33 -9.33
CA PRO A 180 -7.06 7.73 -10.73
C PRO A 180 -5.74 8.40 -11.13
N SER A 181 -4.74 8.43 -10.26
CA SER A 181 -3.42 9.01 -10.54
C SER A 181 -2.69 8.23 -11.64
N PRO A 182 -2.03 8.91 -12.59
CA PRO A 182 -1.29 8.27 -13.66
C PRO A 182 -0.19 7.32 -13.14
N GLY A 183 -0.03 6.18 -13.83
CA GLY A 183 1.00 5.18 -13.51
C GLY A 183 0.69 4.29 -12.31
N GLY A 184 -0.45 4.46 -11.66
CA GLY A 184 -0.89 3.60 -10.57
C GLY A 184 -1.58 2.31 -11.05
N VAL A 185 -1.83 1.39 -10.12
CA VAL A 185 -2.48 0.10 -10.42
C VAL A 185 -3.82 0.29 -11.12
N PHE A 186 -4.65 1.23 -10.66
CA PHE A 186 -5.94 1.52 -11.31
C PHE A 186 -5.78 1.99 -12.75
N ASP A 187 -4.82 2.88 -13.04
CA ASP A 187 -4.55 3.37 -14.39
C ASP A 187 -4.12 2.23 -15.33
N VAL A 188 -3.26 1.32 -14.85
CA VAL A 188 -2.84 0.14 -15.62
C VAL A 188 -4.02 -0.77 -15.94
N LEU A 189 -4.85 -1.11 -14.93
CA LEU A 189 -6.02 -1.96 -15.11
C LEU A 189 -7.04 -1.32 -16.06
N LEU A 190 -7.26 -0.01 -15.93
CA LEU A 190 -8.18 0.72 -16.78
C LEU A 190 -7.69 0.80 -18.24
N ARG A 191 -6.36 0.94 -18.45
CA ARG A 191 -5.79 0.84 -19.81
C ARG A 191 -6.07 -0.52 -20.44
N LEU A 192 -5.86 -1.62 -19.71
CA LEU A 192 -6.20 -2.95 -20.22
C LEU A 192 -7.70 -3.03 -20.60
N VAL A 193 -8.59 -2.53 -19.76
CA VAL A 193 -10.02 -2.48 -20.05
C VAL A 193 -10.30 -1.70 -21.33
N ARG A 194 -9.70 -0.54 -21.51
CA ARG A 194 -9.89 0.33 -22.70
C ARG A 194 -9.47 -0.33 -24.00
N PHE A 195 -8.49 -1.21 -23.96
CA PHE A 195 -8.04 -1.97 -25.13
C PHE A 195 -8.77 -3.32 -25.29
N GLY A 196 -9.84 -3.58 -24.52
CA GLY A 196 -10.57 -4.85 -24.59
C GLY A 196 -9.84 -6.03 -23.93
N LEU A 197 -8.70 -5.78 -23.26
CA LEU A 197 -7.87 -6.79 -22.59
C LEU A 197 -8.23 -6.97 -21.12
N GLY A 198 -9.30 -6.34 -20.66
CA GLY A 198 -9.75 -6.35 -19.26
C GLY A 198 -10.58 -7.60 -18.89
N GLY A 199 -10.28 -8.77 -19.42
CA GLY A 199 -10.91 -10.04 -19.03
C GLY A 199 -10.35 -10.61 -17.73
N ARG A 200 -10.76 -11.83 -17.37
CA ARG A 200 -10.20 -12.54 -16.21
C ARG A 200 -8.72 -12.86 -16.43
N ALA A 201 -7.95 -12.81 -15.37
CA ALA A 201 -6.58 -13.26 -15.34
C ALA A 201 -6.50 -14.70 -14.81
N GLY A 202 -5.88 -15.60 -15.55
CA GLY A 202 -5.79 -17.02 -15.20
C GLY A 202 -7.17 -17.65 -14.98
N SER A 203 -7.38 -18.30 -13.83
CA SER A 203 -8.67 -18.90 -13.46
C SER A 203 -9.75 -17.84 -13.18
N GLY A 204 -9.37 -16.63 -12.78
CA GLY A 204 -10.25 -15.57 -12.34
C GLY A 204 -10.91 -15.79 -10.99
N LYS A 205 -10.57 -16.88 -10.29
CA LYS A 205 -11.11 -17.24 -8.97
C LYS A 205 -10.33 -16.61 -7.82
N GLN A 206 -9.08 -16.21 -8.07
CA GLN A 206 -8.26 -15.54 -7.06
C GLN A 206 -8.89 -14.22 -6.63
N PHE A 207 -8.93 -13.99 -5.32
CA PHE A 207 -9.49 -12.77 -4.77
C PHE A 207 -8.54 -11.58 -4.93
N VAL A 208 -9.14 -10.43 -5.16
CA VAL A 208 -8.48 -9.13 -5.23
C VAL A 208 -8.89 -8.30 -4.02
N SER A 209 -7.93 -8.00 -3.15
CA SER A 209 -8.12 -7.01 -2.09
C SER A 209 -7.68 -5.65 -2.58
N TRP A 210 -8.48 -4.65 -2.31
CA TRP A 210 -8.33 -3.28 -2.79
C TRP A 210 -8.82 -2.30 -1.71
N ILE A 211 -8.46 -1.05 -1.85
CA ILE A 211 -9.03 0.07 -1.09
C ILE A 211 -9.13 1.29 -1.98
N HIS A 212 -10.23 2.03 -1.90
CA HIS A 212 -10.38 3.31 -2.58
C HIS A 212 -9.44 4.36 -1.97
N ASP A 213 -8.87 5.25 -2.78
CA ASP A 213 -7.91 6.26 -2.29
C ASP A 213 -8.50 7.19 -1.22
N SER A 214 -9.79 7.56 -1.31
CA SER A 214 -10.46 8.33 -0.26
C SER A 214 -10.59 7.56 1.04
N ASP A 215 -10.94 6.26 1.00
CA ASP A 215 -11.03 5.44 2.20
C ASP A 215 -9.65 5.13 2.79
N PHE A 216 -8.62 5.02 1.96
CA PHE A 216 -7.24 4.90 2.44
C PHE A 216 -6.82 6.14 3.24
N ILE A 217 -7.06 7.35 2.72
CA ILE A 217 -6.78 8.61 3.42
C ILE A 217 -7.55 8.68 4.74
N ARG A 218 -8.86 8.44 4.70
CA ARG A 218 -9.73 8.46 5.90
C ARG A 218 -9.30 7.43 6.95
N ALA A 219 -8.84 6.24 6.52
CA ALA A 219 -8.31 5.24 7.43
C ALA A 219 -7.02 5.71 8.10
N ILE A 220 -6.13 6.40 7.39
CA ILE A 220 -4.94 7.02 8.00
C ILE A 220 -5.35 8.09 9.02
N GLU A 221 -6.29 8.98 8.70
CA GLU A 221 -6.81 9.98 9.65
C GLU A 221 -7.45 9.35 10.88
N PHE A 222 -8.24 8.30 10.65
CA PHE A 222 -8.85 7.53 11.73
C PHE A 222 -7.80 6.91 12.65
N LEU A 223 -6.76 6.31 12.09
CA LEU A 223 -5.66 5.75 12.87
C LEU A 223 -4.84 6.81 13.62
N ILE A 224 -4.71 8.03 13.09
CA ILE A 224 -4.08 9.14 13.80
C ILE A 224 -4.89 9.46 15.06
N SER A 225 -6.21 9.55 14.96
CA SER A 225 -7.11 9.95 16.05
C SER A 225 -7.44 8.85 17.06
N ARG A 226 -7.01 7.60 16.88
CA ARG A 226 -7.35 6.44 17.70
C ARG A 226 -6.14 5.89 18.46
N ASP A 227 -5.92 6.37 19.67
CA ASP A 227 -4.76 5.98 20.49
C ASP A 227 -4.77 4.50 20.92
N ASN A 228 -5.94 3.87 20.96
CA ASN A 228 -6.12 2.46 21.29
C ASN A 228 -5.74 1.50 20.12
N LEU A 229 -5.52 1.99 18.90
CA LEU A 229 -5.15 1.15 17.77
C LEU A 229 -3.63 1.14 17.57
N SER A 230 -3.00 -0.01 17.84
CA SER A 230 -1.58 -0.27 17.63
C SER A 230 -1.36 -1.64 16.98
N GLY A 231 -0.14 -1.93 16.52
CA GLY A 231 0.18 -3.18 15.84
C GLY A 231 -0.31 -3.21 14.39
N ALA A 232 -0.57 -4.41 13.84
CA ALA A 232 -0.99 -4.57 12.45
C ALA A 232 -2.45 -4.15 12.24
N VAL A 233 -2.70 -3.37 11.16
CA VAL A 233 -4.04 -2.97 10.71
C VAL A 233 -4.15 -3.16 9.20
N ASN A 234 -5.18 -3.86 8.76
CA ASN A 234 -5.48 -4.07 7.34
C ASN A 234 -6.15 -2.84 6.73
N LEU A 235 -5.49 -2.22 5.77
CA LEU A 235 -6.07 -1.16 4.95
C LEU A 235 -6.62 -1.77 3.67
N ALA A 236 -7.83 -2.32 3.75
CA ALA A 236 -8.53 -2.97 2.66
C ALA A 236 -10.02 -2.62 2.71
N SER A 237 -10.69 -2.67 1.57
CA SER A 237 -12.17 -2.65 1.52
C SER A 237 -12.72 -3.93 2.17
N PRO A 238 -13.90 -3.85 2.84
CA PRO A 238 -14.49 -5.01 3.50
C PRO A 238 -14.93 -6.13 2.55
N ASN A 239 -15.05 -5.84 1.26
CA ASN A 239 -15.58 -6.76 0.26
C ASN A 239 -14.53 -7.07 -0.83
N PRO A 240 -13.52 -7.92 -0.54
CA PRO A 240 -12.67 -8.47 -1.59
C PRO A 240 -13.49 -9.37 -2.51
N LEU A 241 -13.16 -9.39 -3.81
CA LEU A 241 -13.94 -10.16 -4.77
C LEU A 241 -13.03 -10.91 -5.75
N PRO A 242 -13.55 -11.99 -6.41
CA PRO A 242 -12.78 -12.74 -7.39
C PRO A 242 -12.37 -11.85 -8.56
N ASN A 243 -11.16 -12.08 -9.11
CA ASN A 243 -10.60 -11.30 -10.21
C ASN A 243 -11.56 -11.19 -11.41
N ALA A 244 -12.26 -12.26 -11.75
CA ALA A 244 -13.25 -12.24 -12.86
C ALA A 244 -14.36 -11.21 -12.63
N GLU A 245 -14.84 -11.09 -11.39
CA GLU A 245 -15.89 -10.13 -11.01
C GLU A 245 -15.33 -8.72 -10.91
N PHE A 246 -14.14 -8.59 -10.31
CA PHE A 246 -13.41 -7.34 -10.23
C PHE A 246 -13.21 -6.69 -11.60
N MET A 247 -12.72 -7.45 -12.57
CA MET A 247 -12.50 -6.94 -13.93
C MET A 247 -13.81 -6.70 -14.67
N ARG A 248 -14.87 -7.49 -14.41
CA ARG A 248 -16.19 -7.28 -14.98
C ARG A 248 -16.80 -5.95 -14.51
N ALA A 249 -16.73 -5.65 -13.22
CA ALA A 249 -17.21 -4.39 -12.65
C ALA A 249 -16.47 -3.19 -13.24
N LEU A 250 -15.13 -3.28 -13.36
CA LEU A 250 -14.33 -2.22 -13.97
C LEU A 250 -14.70 -1.97 -15.46
N ARG A 251 -14.93 -3.05 -16.22
CA ARG A 251 -15.41 -2.92 -17.60
C ARG A 251 -16.76 -2.23 -17.68
N ARG A 252 -17.70 -2.62 -16.80
CA ARG A 252 -19.04 -1.99 -16.72
C ARG A 252 -18.93 -0.50 -16.40
N ALA A 253 -18.10 -0.13 -15.43
CA ALA A 253 -17.87 1.27 -15.06
C ALA A 253 -17.32 2.10 -16.23
N TRP A 254 -16.45 1.51 -17.05
CA TRP A 254 -15.92 2.17 -18.25
C TRP A 254 -16.89 2.16 -19.44
N GLY A 255 -17.82 1.21 -19.51
CA GLY A 255 -18.69 0.97 -20.68
C GLY A 255 -18.06 0.07 -21.76
N MET A 256 -17.09 -0.80 -21.38
CA MET A 256 -16.45 -1.74 -22.31
C MET A 256 -17.13 -3.11 -22.23
N PRO A 257 -17.85 -3.56 -23.26
CA PRO A 257 -18.54 -4.85 -23.25
C PRO A 257 -17.58 -6.04 -23.37
N ILE A 258 -16.46 -5.85 -24.07
CA ILE A 258 -15.48 -6.90 -24.37
C ILE A 258 -14.40 -6.95 -23.30
N GLY A 259 -13.99 -8.16 -22.91
CA GLY A 259 -12.85 -8.39 -22.02
C GLY A 259 -12.20 -9.72 -22.35
N LEU A 260 -11.17 -9.66 -23.19
CA LEU A 260 -10.39 -10.85 -23.56
C LEU A 260 -9.67 -11.37 -22.32
N PRO A 261 -9.82 -12.66 -21.97
CA PRO A 261 -9.16 -13.26 -20.83
C PRO A 261 -7.66 -13.43 -21.13
N ALA A 262 -6.84 -13.28 -20.09
CA ALA A 262 -5.43 -13.60 -20.14
C ALA A 262 -5.18 -14.95 -19.44
N THR A 263 -4.68 -15.93 -20.19
CA THR A 263 -4.26 -17.23 -19.65
C THR A 263 -2.94 -17.07 -18.87
N ASN A 264 -2.60 -18.04 -18.02
CA ASN A 264 -1.38 -17.95 -17.21
C ASN A 264 -0.12 -17.75 -18.09
N TRP A 265 0.00 -18.46 -19.20
CA TRP A 265 1.15 -18.32 -20.09
C TRP A 265 1.21 -16.93 -20.78
N MET A 266 0.03 -16.35 -21.11
CA MET A 266 -0.04 -14.98 -21.64
C MET A 266 0.38 -13.95 -20.59
N LEU A 267 -0.01 -14.17 -19.31
CA LEU A 267 0.40 -13.32 -18.20
C LEU A 267 1.90 -13.41 -17.96
N GLU A 268 2.49 -14.62 -17.99
CA GLU A 268 3.94 -14.83 -17.87
C GLU A 268 4.69 -14.14 -19.01
N PHE A 269 4.22 -14.31 -20.25
CA PHE A 269 4.79 -13.66 -21.40
C PHE A 269 4.67 -12.11 -21.30
N GLY A 270 3.49 -11.61 -20.96
CA GLY A 270 3.27 -10.18 -20.76
C GLY A 270 4.13 -9.60 -19.62
N ALA A 271 4.23 -10.31 -18.49
CA ALA A 271 5.07 -9.93 -17.36
C ALA A 271 6.56 -9.90 -17.73
N PHE A 272 7.02 -10.82 -18.60
CA PHE A 272 8.38 -10.82 -19.11
C PHE A 272 8.67 -9.53 -19.88
N PHE A 273 7.80 -9.12 -20.80
CA PHE A 273 7.97 -7.89 -21.58
C PHE A 273 7.79 -6.62 -20.77
N LEU A 274 6.82 -6.61 -19.82
CA LEU A 274 6.57 -5.48 -18.94
C LEU A 274 7.56 -5.40 -17.77
N ARG A 275 8.46 -6.39 -17.64
CA ARG A 275 9.47 -6.50 -16.58
C ARG A 275 8.88 -6.49 -15.18
N THR A 276 7.70 -7.07 -14.99
CA THR A 276 6.99 -7.22 -13.71
C THR A 276 6.84 -8.69 -13.31
N GLU A 277 6.20 -8.98 -12.20
CA GLU A 277 5.93 -10.34 -11.71
C GLU A 277 4.44 -10.66 -11.73
N THR A 278 4.10 -11.89 -12.10
CA THR A 278 2.72 -12.39 -12.17
C THR A 278 2.07 -12.58 -10.80
N GLU A 279 2.88 -12.64 -9.73
CA GLU A 279 2.38 -12.72 -8.34
C GLU A 279 1.35 -11.63 -8.02
N LEU A 280 1.58 -10.41 -8.49
CA LEU A 280 0.68 -9.28 -8.23
C LEU A 280 -0.75 -9.53 -8.73
N ILE A 281 -0.92 -10.43 -9.70
CA ILE A 281 -2.19 -10.74 -10.36
C ILE A 281 -2.74 -12.10 -9.94
N LEU A 282 -1.88 -13.11 -9.77
CA LEU A 282 -2.28 -14.52 -9.62
C LEU A 282 -2.42 -14.97 -8.16
N LYS A 283 -1.73 -14.32 -7.21
CA LYS A 283 -1.89 -14.66 -5.79
C LYS A 283 -3.23 -14.15 -5.28
N SER A 284 -4.05 -15.06 -4.73
CA SER A 284 -5.32 -14.70 -4.09
C SER A 284 -5.08 -13.95 -2.78
N ARG A 285 -5.64 -12.75 -2.67
CA ARG A 285 -5.62 -11.91 -1.48
C ARG A 285 -7.06 -11.63 -1.07
N GLN A 286 -7.55 -12.37 -0.09
CA GLN A 286 -8.89 -12.20 0.48
C GLN A 286 -8.76 -11.58 1.86
N VAL A 287 -8.38 -10.29 1.90
CA VAL A 287 -8.06 -9.57 3.14
C VAL A 287 -9.20 -8.64 3.52
N VAL A 288 -9.59 -8.66 4.79
CA VAL A 288 -10.65 -7.84 5.36
C VAL A 288 -10.15 -6.99 6.53
N PRO A 289 -10.71 -5.78 6.74
CA PRO A 289 -10.23 -4.81 7.72
C PRO A 289 -11.00 -4.93 9.05
N THR A 290 -10.96 -6.09 9.71
CA THR A 290 -11.76 -6.38 10.91
C THR A 290 -11.53 -5.34 12.00
N ARG A 291 -10.29 -4.97 12.28
CA ARG A 291 -9.96 -3.99 13.32
C ARG A 291 -10.48 -2.58 13.02
N LEU A 292 -10.48 -2.14 11.77
CA LEU A 292 -11.08 -0.85 11.41
C LEU A 292 -12.59 -0.87 11.65
N ILE A 293 -13.28 -1.92 11.20
CA ILE A 293 -14.74 -2.05 11.34
C ILE A 293 -15.14 -2.12 12.82
N GLU A 294 -14.50 -2.96 13.61
CA GLU A 294 -14.79 -3.13 15.04
C GLU A 294 -14.56 -1.85 15.86
N ASN A 295 -13.67 -0.97 15.39
CA ASN A 295 -13.44 0.34 16.01
C ASN A 295 -14.29 1.47 15.43
N GLY A 296 -15.26 1.16 14.56
CA GLY A 296 -16.24 2.10 14.06
C GLY A 296 -15.80 2.90 12.84
N PHE A 297 -14.85 2.38 12.03
CA PHE A 297 -14.52 2.99 10.75
C PHE A 297 -15.58 2.67 9.70
N GLU A 298 -16.13 3.70 9.07
CA GLU A 298 -17.13 3.59 8.01
C GLU A 298 -16.49 3.87 6.65
N PHE A 299 -16.62 2.90 5.73
CA PHE A 299 -16.13 3.03 4.36
C PHE A 299 -17.10 3.86 3.51
N GLN A 300 -16.57 4.81 2.72
CA GLN A 300 -17.35 5.52 1.68
C GLN A 300 -17.60 4.63 0.47
N PHE A 301 -16.64 3.78 0.14
CA PHE A 301 -16.68 2.86 -0.99
C PHE A 301 -16.49 1.42 -0.53
N PRO A 302 -17.48 0.81 0.17
CA PRO A 302 -17.35 -0.55 0.65
C PRO A 302 -17.42 -1.60 -0.47
N THR A 303 -17.98 -1.27 -1.64
CA THR A 303 -18.12 -2.18 -2.80
C THR A 303 -17.28 -1.71 -3.97
N TRP A 304 -16.75 -2.67 -4.73
CA TRP A 304 -15.92 -2.38 -5.89
C TRP A 304 -16.69 -1.71 -7.03
N GLU A 305 -17.94 -2.05 -7.22
CA GLU A 305 -18.80 -1.45 -8.25
C GLU A 305 -18.90 0.07 -8.06
N ALA A 306 -19.21 0.52 -6.84
CA ALA A 306 -19.29 1.94 -6.52
C ALA A 306 -17.92 2.63 -6.64
N ALA A 307 -16.85 1.99 -6.12
CA ALA A 307 -15.49 2.49 -6.21
C ALA A 307 -15.02 2.64 -7.65
N ALA A 308 -15.20 1.60 -8.49
CA ALA A 308 -14.78 1.62 -9.89
C ALA A 308 -15.50 2.72 -10.67
N HIS A 309 -16.79 2.91 -10.43
CA HIS A 309 -17.57 3.97 -11.08
C HIS A 309 -17.02 5.35 -10.72
N ASN A 310 -16.85 5.64 -9.43
CA ASN A 310 -16.27 6.91 -8.96
C ASN A 310 -14.87 7.18 -9.55
N LEU A 311 -13.98 6.18 -9.50
CA LEU A 311 -12.62 6.31 -10.00
C LEU A 311 -12.59 6.57 -11.52
N VAL A 312 -13.45 5.90 -12.29
CA VAL A 312 -13.60 6.11 -13.72
C VAL A 312 -14.11 7.52 -14.03
N GLU A 313 -15.13 8.01 -13.31
CA GLU A 313 -15.62 9.37 -13.46
C GLU A 313 -14.56 10.41 -13.17
N ARG A 314 -13.81 10.25 -12.07
CA ARG A 314 -12.70 11.14 -11.70
C ARG A 314 -11.60 11.14 -12.77
N MET A 315 -11.28 9.97 -13.35
CA MET A 315 -10.32 9.84 -14.44
C MET A 315 -10.80 10.56 -15.73
N ARG A 316 -12.10 10.56 -16.01
CA ARG A 316 -12.69 11.27 -17.17
C ARG A 316 -12.66 12.79 -17.00
N ARG A 317 -12.86 13.29 -15.78
CA ARG A 317 -12.83 14.74 -15.47
C ARG A 317 -11.42 15.34 -15.53
N ASN A 318 -10.41 14.52 -15.27
CA ASN A 318 -9.00 14.95 -15.26
C ASN A 318 -8.33 14.89 -16.64
N ARG A 319 -9.09 14.60 -17.70
CA ARG A 319 -8.65 14.61 -19.12
C ARG A 319 -9.16 15.81 -19.86
#